data_198d7030ff8236f87b5b8404c7297296
#
_entry.id   198d7030ff8236f87b5b8404c7297296
#
_cell.length_a   1.000
_cell.length_b   1.000
_cell.length_c   1.000
_cell.angle_alpha   90.00
_cell.angle_beta   90.00
_cell.angle_gamma   90.00
#
_symmetry.space_group_name_H-M   'P 1'
#
loop_
_entity.id
_entity.type
_entity.pdbx_description
1 polymer ?
#
loop_
_entity_poly.entity_id
_entity_poly.type
_entity_poly.pdbx_seq_one_letter_code
_entity_poly.pdbx_strand_id
1 'polypeptide(L)'
;MYAKSSEKNDGSIGMDKNITVATMQFKEDVKVSSVEYLKTYYTFNIGDIAFEGHQSKDFRYGRFVENDIGNGIVSHIFAVFRPIQEYDLHFWKYAINNEMLMQRILSRSTKASTMMHDLVTNDFLNETFLVPSLDEQKHIGAFFDNLDHLITLHQRKLEKLKILKKACLEKMFV
;
A
#
# COMPACT_ATOMS: atom_id res chain seq x y z
N MET A 1 16.95 5.65 4.39
CA MET A 1 16.35 4.41 3.94
C MET A 1 15.53 4.59 2.68
N TYR A 2 14.78 5.67 2.55
CA TYR A 2 14.02 6.02 1.35
C TYR A 2 14.51 7.35 0.75
N ALA A 3 14.38 7.50 -0.56
CA ALA A 3 14.53 8.77 -1.26
C ALA A 3 13.23 9.09 -2.00
N LYS A 4 12.89 10.39 -2.13
CA LYS A 4 11.74 10.81 -2.94
C LYS A 4 11.97 10.41 -4.39
N SER A 5 11.01 9.71 -4.98
CA SER A 5 10.99 9.43 -6.42
C SER A 5 10.12 10.44 -7.13
N SER A 6 10.65 11.02 -8.21
CA SER A 6 9.91 11.87 -9.15
C SER A 6 10.03 11.32 -10.57
N GLU A 7 10.40 10.05 -10.71
CA GLU A 7 10.56 9.38 -11.99
C GLU A 7 9.20 9.26 -12.67
N LYS A 8 9.09 9.89 -13.83
CA LYS A 8 7.86 9.86 -14.62
C LYS A 8 7.86 8.67 -15.56
N ASN A 9 6.65 8.18 -15.81
CA ASN A 9 6.42 7.26 -16.90
C ASN A 9 6.83 7.92 -18.23
N ASP A 10 7.57 7.22 -19.05
CA ASP A 10 7.98 7.66 -20.39
C ASP A 10 6.86 7.45 -21.44
N GLY A 11 5.74 6.87 -21.01
CA GLY A 11 4.59 6.52 -21.85
C GLY A 11 4.58 5.04 -22.26
N SER A 12 5.58 4.26 -21.85
CA SER A 12 5.65 2.83 -22.14
C SER A 12 4.70 1.98 -21.27
N ILE A 13 4.40 2.46 -20.05
CA ILE A 13 3.48 1.78 -19.12
C ILE A 13 2.08 2.34 -19.32
N GLY A 14 1.14 1.47 -19.69
CA GLY A 14 -0.26 1.83 -19.95
C GLY A 14 -1.08 2.00 -18.67
N MET A 15 -2.31 2.50 -18.86
CA MET A 15 -3.24 2.70 -17.73
C MET A 15 -3.74 1.39 -17.09
N ASP A 16 -3.61 0.26 -17.78
CA ASP A 16 -3.86 -1.08 -17.23
C ASP A 16 -2.92 -1.44 -16.07
N LYS A 17 -1.78 -0.73 -15.98
CA LYS A 17 -0.82 -0.81 -14.88
C LYS A 17 -0.93 0.36 -13.87
N ASN A 18 -2.01 1.13 -13.93
CA ASN A 18 -2.27 2.17 -12.94
C ASN A 18 -2.73 1.54 -11.62
N ILE A 19 -2.00 1.85 -10.55
CA ILE A 19 -2.23 1.30 -9.22
C ILE A 19 -3.08 2.26 -8.38
N THR A 20 -4.14 1.74 -7.79
CA THR A 20 -4.92 2.43 -6.76
C THR A 20 -4.22 2.26 -5.42
N VAL A 21 -3.62 3.34 -4.90
CA VAL A 21 -2.82 3.32 -3.67
C VAL A 21 -3.62 2.81 -2.47
N ALA A 22 -4.87 3.26 -2.33
CA ALA A 22 -5.71 2.91 -1.18
C ALA A 22 -5.97 1.41 -1.01
N THR A 23 -6.08 0.66 -2.11
CA THR A 23 -6.41 -0.77 -2.12
C THR A 23 -5.24 -1.65 -2.57
N MET A 24 -4.16 -1.04 -3.06
CA MET A 24 -3.03 -1.69 -3.70
C MET A 24 -3.49 -2.71 -4.76
N GLN A 25 -4.18 -2.20 -5.77
CA GLN A 25 -4.73 -3.00 -6.87
C GLN A 25 -4.54 -2.26 -8.20
N PHE A 26 -4.30 -3.00 -9.28
CA PHE A 26 -4.38 -2.43 -10.61
C PHE A 26 -5.82 -2.04 -10.92
N LYS A 27 -6.01 -0.91 -11.60
CA LYS A 27 -7.35 -0.46 -12.01
C LYS A 27 -7.90 -1.37 -13.11
N GLU A 28 -9.12 -1.86 -12.93
CA GLU A 28 -9.80 -2.76 -13.88
C GLU A 28 -10.44 -2.00 -15.05
N ASP A 29 -11.16 -0.90 -14.78
CA ASP A 29 -11.86 -0.12 -15.80
C ASP A 29 -11.01 1.06 -16.30
N VAL A 30 -10.18 0.82 -17.29
CA VAL A 30 -9.23 1.83 -17.76
C VAL A 30 -9.65 2.35 -19.13
N LYS A 31 -9.98 3.63 -19.20
CA LYS A 31 -10.11 4.34 -20.49
C LYS A 31 -8.71 4.50 -21.09
N VAL A 32 -8.62 4.26 -22.39
CA VAL A 32 -7.39 4.53 -23.15
C VAL A 32 -7.05 6.01 -23.00
N SER A 33 -5.87 6.29 -22.52
CA SER A 33 -5.36 7.65 -22.32
C SER A 33 -4.30 7.97 -23.37
N SER A 34 -4.13 9.26 -23.69
CA SER A 34 -3.04 9.67 -24.58
C SER A 34 -1.68 9.41 -23.91
N VAL A 35 -0.64 9.24 -24.73
CA VAL A 35 0.73 9.05 -24.23
C VAL A 35 1.18 10.25 -23.41
N GLU A 36 0.78 11.46 -23.79
CA GLU A 36 1.09 12.69 -23.06
C GLU A 36 0.48 12.67 -21.65
N TYR A 37 -0.73 12.13 -21.51
CA TYR A 37 -1.36 11.98 -20.20
C TYR A 37 -0.64 10.92 -19.34
N LEU A 38 -0.24 9.81 -19.95
CA LEU A 38 0.53 8.76 -19.26
C LEU A 38 1.88 9.29 -18.73
N LYS A 39 2.52 10.22 -19.43
CA LYS A 39 3.76 10.87 -18.97
C LYS A 39 3.59 11.79 -17.77
N THR A 40 2.37 12.09 -17.33
CA THR A 40 2.14 12.83 -16.10
C THR A 40 2.23 11.96 -14.86
N TYR A 41 2.11 10.64 -15.01
CA TYR A 41 2.16 9.66 -13.91
C TYR A 41 3.60 9.39 -13.47
N TYR A 42 3.76 8.98 -12.22
CA TYR A 42 5.03 8.47 -11.71
C TYR A 42 5.12 6.96 -11.87
N THR A 43 6.33 6.45 -12.12
CA THR A 43 6.61 5.02 -11.99
C THR A 43 6.46 4.60 -10.53
N PHE A 44 5.89 3.43 -10.31
CA PHE A 44 5.64 2.89 -8.97
C PHE A 44 6.04 1.42 -8.97
N ASN A 45 7.29 1.17 -8.59
CA ASN A 45 7.91 -0.14 -8.65
C ASN A 45 7.63 -0.94 -7.36
N ILE A 46 7.82 -2.26 -7.42
CA ILE A 46 7.78 -3.10 -6.22
C ILE A 46 8.73 -2.53 -5.17
N GLY A 47 8.25 -2.37 -3.94
CA GLY A 47 8.98 -1.81 -2.82
C GLY A 47 8.94 -0.29 -2.71
N ASP A 48 8.48 0.43 -3.73
CA ASP A 48 8.18 1.85 -3.59
C ASP A 48 7.02 2.03 -2.60
N ILE A 49 7.05 3.10 -1.83
CA ILE A 49 5.94 3.50 -0.95
C ILE A 49 5.29 4.78 -1.45
N ALA A 50 3.97 4.86 -1.31
CA ALA A 50 3.21 6.07 -1.61
C ALA A 50 2.47 6.56 -0.36
N PHE A 51 2.41 7.90 -0.19
CA PHE A 51 1.66 8.50 0.89
C PHE A 51 0.21 8.74 0.49
N GLU A 52 -0.72 8.23 1.29
CA GLU A 52 -2.15 8.47 1.21
C GLU A 52 -2.60 9.34 2.39
N GLY A 53 -2.94 10.59 2.11
CA GLY A 53 -3.22 11.59 3.13
C GLY A 53 -4.63 11.53 3.75
N HIS A 54 -5.52 10.62 3.30
CA HIS A 54 -6.87 10.51 3.84
C HIS A 54 -6.84 10.05 5.30
N GLN A 55 -7.58 10.80 6.13
CA GLN A 55 -7.82 10.40 7.51
C GLN A 55 -8.86 9.30 7.58
N SER A 56 -8.64 8.36 8.48
CA SER A 56 -9.62 7.34 8.82
C SER A 56 -9.62 7.09 10.33
N LYS A 57 -10.50 6.21 10.78
CA LYS A 57 -10.51 5.75 12.17
C LYS A 57 -9.19 5.09 12.57
N ASP A 58 -8.55 4.40 11.62
CA ASP A 58 -7.36 3.61 11.85
C ASP A 58 -6.06 4.37 11.51
N PHE A 59 -6.15 5.48 10.73
CA PHE A 59 -5.01 6.29 10.30
C PHE A 59 -5.29 7.79 10.50
N ARG A 60 -4.80 8.34 11.60
CA ARG A 60 -5.10 9.71 12.00
C ARG A 60 -4.44 10.77 11.10
N TYR A 61 -3.25 10.51 10.62
CA TYR A 61 -2.42 11.44 9.84
C TYR A 61 -2.20 11.00 8.38
N GLY A 62 -3.07 10.12 7.88
CA GLY A 62 -2.82 9.38 6.64
C GLY A 62 -1.90 8.20 6.88
N ARG A 63 -1.47 7.55 5.81
CA ARG A 63 -0.62 6.36 5.88
C ARG A 63 0.32 6.25 4.69
N PHE A 64 1.36 5.47 4.85
CA PHE A 64 2.12 4.95 3.71
C PHE A 64 1.61 3.58 3.31
N VAL A 65 1.63 3.32 2.01
CA VAL A 65 1.30 2.00 1.45
C VAL A 65 2.45 1.58 0.54
N GLU A 66 2.92 0.37 0.72
CA GLU A 66 4.00 -0.21 -0.10
C GLU A 66 3.42 -0.94 -1.30
N ASN A 67 4.07 -0.82 -2.44
CA ASN A 67 3.72 -1.57 -3.64
C ASN A 67 4.30 -2.98 -3.57
N ASP A 68 3.45 -3.96 -3.35
CA ASP A 68 3.78 -5.38 -3.29
C ASP A 68 3.14 -6.21 -4.43
N ILE A 69 2.43 -5.56 -5.38
CA ILE A 69 1.64 -6.25 -6.40
C ILE A 69 2.29 -6.30 -7.79
N GLY A 70 3.27 -5.45 -8.05
CA GLY A 70 3.95 -5.41 -9.35
C GLY A 70 4.27 -4.00 -9.82
N ASN A 71 5.19 -3.89 -10.77
CA ASN A 71 5.57 -2.60 -11.33
C ASN A 71 4.42 -1.98 -12.13
N GLY A 72 4.21 -0.68 -11.91
CA GLY A 72 3.14 0.06 -12.55
C GLY A 72 3.35 1.57 -12.48
N ILE A 73 2.26 2.30 -12.55
CA ILE A 73 2.23 3.76 -12.44
C ILE A 73 1.23 4.20 -11.39
N VAL A 74 1.46 5.36 -10.82
CA VAL A 74 0.57 6.01 -9.86
C VAL A 74 0.39 7.49 -10.23
N SER A 75 -0.76 8.06 -9.89
CA SER A 75 -1.02 9.48 -10.14
C SER A 75 0.05 10.37 -9.49
N HIS A 76 0.45 11.43 -10.19
CA HIS A 76 1.42 12.42 -9.71
C HIS A 76 0.99 13.19 -8.45
N ILE A 77 -0.26 13.04 -8.01
CA ILE A 77 -0.75 13.63 -6.76
C ILE A 77 -0.17 12.93 -5.53
N PHE A 78 0.29 11.68 -5.66
CA PHE A 78 0.90 10.95 -4.57
C PHE A 78 2.39 11.25 -4.43
N ALA A 79 2.85 11.41 -3.19
CA ALA A 79 4.27 11.43 -2.91
C ALA A 79 4.81 9.99 -2.91
N VAL A 80 5.70 9.68 -3.85
CA VAL A 80 6.32 8.37 -4.00
C VAL A 80 7.74 8.40 -3.44
N PHE A 81 8.10 7.35 -2.71
CA PHE A 81 9.47 7.17 -2.18
C PHE A 81 9.98 5.79 -2.55
N ARG A 82 11.24 5.76 -2.97
CA ARG A 82 11.94 4.55 -3.38
C ARG A 82 12.98 4.15 -2.34
N PRO A 83 13.09 2.87 -2.01
CA PRO A 83 14.10 2.41 -1.07
C PRO A 83 15.50 2.58 -1.67
N ILE A 84 16.46 3.01 -0.84
CA ILE A 84 17.87 3.20 -1.20
C ILE A 84 18.82 2.30 -0.41
N GLN A 85 18.26 1.40 0.40
CA GLN A 85 18.99 0.43 1.20
C GLN A 85 18.32 -0.93 1.09
N GLU A 86 19.06 -1.98 1.37
CA GLU A 86 18.50 -3.32 1.44
C GLU A 86 17.53 -3.45 2.63
N TYR A 87 16.40 -4.11 2.41
CA TYR A 87 15.34 -4.32 3.38
C TYR A 87 14.50 -5.54 2.97
N ASP A 88 13.70 -6.06 3.90
CA ASP A 88 12.74 -7.12 3.58
C ASP A 88 11.38 -6.50 3.22
N LEU A 89 10.91 -6.79 2.00
CA LEU A 89 9.64 -6.28 1.45
C LEU A 89 8.44 -6.67 2.33
N HIS A 90 8.40 -7.93 2.76
CA HIS A 90 7.28 -8.45 3.57
C HIS A 90 7.19 -7.79 4.94
N PHE A 91 8.33 -7.56 5.58
CA PHE A 91 8.38 -6.79 6.83
C PHE A 91 7.89 -5.36 6.64
N TRP A 92 8.37 -4.67 5.59
CA TRP A 92 8.06 -3.26 5.39
C TRP A 92 6.62 -3.02 5.03
N LYS A 93 5.97 -3.91 4.31
CA LYS A 93 4.53 -3.89 4.06
C LYS A 93 3.73 -3.68 5.36
N TYR A 94 4.10 -4.39 6.42
CA TYR A 94 3.43 -4.27 7.72
C TYR A 94 3.94 -3.07 8.52
N ALA A 95 5.25 -2.83 8.55
CA ALA A 95 5.84 -1.79 9.36
C ALA A 95 5.45 -0.39 8.90
N ILE A 96 5.54 -0.10 7.59
CA ILE A 96 5.25 1.24 7.05
C ILE A 96 3.76 1.59 7.10
N ASN A 97 2.88 0.59 7.13
CA ASN A 97 1.43 0.76 7.25
C ASN A 97 0.92 0.62 8.70
N ASN A 98 1.80 0.53 9.67
CA ASN A 98 1.44 0.37 11.08
C ASN A 98 1.23 1.75 11.73
N GLU A 99 -0.02 2.07 12.12
CA GLU A 99 -0.38 3.35 12.75
C GLU A 99 0.41 3.60 14.03
N MET A 100 0.57 2.60 14.90
CA MET A 100 1.28 2.78 16.18
C MET A 100 2.75 3.18 15.95
N LEU A 101 3.40 2.62 14.94
CA LEU A 101 4.77 2.94 14.58
C LEU A 101 4.85 4.29 13.87
N MET A 102 3.95 4.54 12.93
CA MET A 102 4.03 5.69 12.02
C MET A 102 3.38 6.96 12.56
N GLN A 103 2.44 6.86 13.50
CA GLN A 103 1.69 8.01 14.03
C GLN A 103 2.61 9.14 14.53
N ARG A 104 3.67 8.79 15.28
CA ARG A 104 4.62 9.78 15.80
C ARG A 104 5.40 10.47 14.69
N ILE A 105 5.78 9.75 13.66
CA ILE A 105 6.49 10.26 12.49
C ILE A 105 5.56 11.17 11.69
N LEU A 106 4.38 10.67 11.34
CA LEU A 106 3.42 11.39 10.51
C LEU A 106 2.86 12.63 11.20
N SER A 107 2.69 12.62 12.53
CA SER A 107 2.25 13.82 13.27
C SER A 107 3.24 14.99 13.16
N ARG A 108 4.52 14.74 12.91
CA ARG A 108 5.57 15.76 12.75
C ARG A 108 5.87 16.09 11.29
N SER A 109 5.58 15.17 10.39
CA SER A 109 5.90 15.30 8.97
C SER A 109 4.67 15.53 8.07
N THR A 110 3.49 15.79 8.66
CA THR A 110 2.28 16.14 7.89
C THR A 110 1.67 17.44 8.37
N LYS A 111 0.92 18.09 7.48
CA LYS A 111 0.11 19.26 7.77
C LYS A 111 -1.34 18.97 7.44
N ALA A 112 -2.26 19.32 8.36
CA ALA A 112 -3.68 19.17 8.12
C ALA A 112 -4.13 20.12 7.00
N SER A 113 -4.88 19.59 6.05
CA SER A 113 -5.66 20.35 5.06
C SER A 113 -7.16 20.05 5.25
N THR A 114 -8.02 20.53 4.37
CA THR A 114 -9.48 20.51 4.60
C THR A 114 -10.05 19.09 4.84
N MET A 115 -9.55 18.08 4.18
CA MET A 115 -10.03 16.68 4.28
C MET A 115 -8.91 15.64 4.34
N MET A 116 -7.67 16.07 4.29
CA MET A 116 -6.51 15.22 4.16
C MET A 116 -5.36 15.75 5.00
N HIS A 117 -4.30 14.99 5.12
CA HIS A 117 -2.99 15.45 5.54
C HIS A 117 -2.07 15.53 4.34
N ASP A 118 -1.34 16.63 4.22
CA ASP A 118 -0.31 16.82 3.21
C ASP A 118 1.05 16.48 3.79
N LEU A 119 1.78 15.58 3.15
CA LEU A 119 3.11 15.16 3.59
C LEU A 119 4.13 16.26 3.32
N VAL A 120 4.88 16.67 4.35
CA VAL A 120 6.06 17.51 4.21
C VAL A 120 7.26 16.61 3.99
N THR A 121 7.62 16.42 2.72
CA THR A 121 8.63 15.43 2.29
C THR A 121 9.96 15.54 3.07
N ASN A 122 10.48 16.75 3.26
CA ASN A 122 11.76 16.93 3.95
C ASN A 122 11.66 16.55 5.43
N ASP A 123 10.54 16.88 6.08
CA ASP A 123 10.34 16.51 7.47
C ASP A 123 10.27 14.99 7.62
N PHE A 124 9.54 14.31 6.72
CA PHE A 124 9.49 12.85 6.71
C PHE A 124 10.87 12.21 6.48
N LEU A 125 11.64 12.70 5.51
CA LEU A 125 12.96 12.13 5.21
C LEU A 125 14.00 12.36 6.31
N ASN A 126 13.77 13.33 7.19
CA ASN A 126 14.60 13.58 8.37
C ASN A 126 14.18 12.75 9.61
N GLU A 127 13.02 12.08 9.54
CA GLU A 127 12.58 11.20 10.63
C GLU A 127 13.41 9.93 10.69
N THR A 128 13.61 9.45 11.89
CA THR A 128 14.35 8.19 12.17
C THR A 128 13.59 7.35 13.16
N PHE A 129 13.63 6.04 12.96
CA PHE A 129 13.14 5.06 13.93
C PHE A 129 13.99 3.79 13.87
N LEU A 130 13.95 3.04 14.95
CA LEU A 130 14.70 1.80 15.03
C LEU A 130 14.01 0.72 14.19
N VAL A 131 14.80 0.01 13.40
CA VAL A 131 14.37 -1.14 12.63
C VAL A 131 15.16 -2.38 13.03
N PRO A 132 14.57 -3.57 12.99
CA PRO A 132 15.27 -4.81 13.22
C PRO A 132 16.40 -5.04 12.20
N SER A 133 17.30 -5.96 12.49
CA SER A 133 18.27 -6.46 11.51
C SER A 133 17.54 -7.10 10.31
N LEU A 134 18.21 -7.19 9.16
CA LEU A 134 17.61 -7.76 7.95
C LEU A 134 17.09 -9.19 8.17
N ASP A 135 17.82 -9.99 8.95
CA ASP A 135 17.39 -11.36 9.28
C ASP A 135 16.13 -11.38 10.15
N GLU A 136 16.05 -10.48 11.14
CA GLU A 136 14.84 -10.31 11.95
C GLU A 136 13.67 -9.80 11.09
N GLN A 137 13.90 -8.87 10.17
CA GLN A 137 12.89 -8.40 9.24
C GLN A 137 12.30 -9.57 8.44
N LYS A 138 13.14 -10.44 7.87
CA LYS A 138 12.69 -11.64 7.13
C LYS A 138 11.85 -12.58 7.99
N HIS A 139 12.26 -12.82 9.23
CA HIS A 139 11.47 -13.68 10.14
C HIS A 139 10.13 -13.05 10.50
N ILE A 140 10.09 -11.75 10.80
CA ILE A 140 8.87 -11.04 11.14
C ILE A 140 7.93 -10.98 9.92
N GLY A 141 8.45 -10.64 8.74
CA GLY A 141 7.68 -10.60 7.49
C GLY A 141 7.03 -11.92 7.18
N ALA A 142 7.83 -13.01 7.18
CA ALA A 142 7.33 -14.36 6.96
C ALA A 142 6.27 -14.79 8.00
N PHE A 143 6.40 -14.38 9.25
CA PHE A 143 5.41 -14.66 10.28
C PHE A 143 4.05 -14.01 9.96
N PHE A 144 4.03 -12.74 9.60
CA PHE A 144 2.79 -12.04 9.25
C PHE A 144 2.17 -12.53 7.95
N ASP A 145 2.97 -12.84 6.92
CA ASP A 145 2.47 -13.45 5.68
C ASP A 145 1.78 -14.79 5.94
N ASN A 146 2.35 -15.62 6.83
CA ASN A 146 1.71 -16.88 7.24
C ASN A 146 0.38 -16.63 7.96
N LEU A 147 0.29 -15.61 8.82
CA LEU A 147 -0.97 -15.23 9.48
C LEU A 147 -2.01 -14.79 8.46
N ASP A 148 -1.67 -13.93 7.52
CA ASP A 148 -2.58 -13.46 6.47
C ASP A 148 -3.05 -14.62 5.58
N HIS A 149 -2.15 -15.56 5.26
CA HIS A 149 -2.52 -16.77 4.55
C HIS A 149 -3.55 -17.62 5.32
N LEU A 150 -3.32 -17.84 6.62
CA LEU A 150 -4.25 -18.59 7.48
C LEU A 150 -5.61 -17.87 7.59
N ILE A 151 -5.62 -16.55 7.78
CA ILE A 151 -6.85 -15.74 7.82
C ILE A 151 -7.63 -15.94 6.51
N THR A 152 -6.96 -15.82 5.37
CA THR A 152 -7.59 -16.00 4.05
C THR A 152 -8.17 -17.40 3.86
N LEU A 153 -7.45 -18.43 4.28
CA LEU A 153 -7.95 -19.82 4.21
C LEU A 153 -9.20 -20.02 5.09
N HIS A 154 -9.19 -19.49 6.31
CA HIS A 154 -10.33 -19.60 7.22
C HIS A 154 -11.54 -18.81 6.71
N GLN A 155 -11.35 -17.62 6.14
CA GLN A 155 -12.42 -16.85 5.52
C GLN A 155 -13.06 -17.59 4.34
N ARG A 156 -12.26 -18.18 3.45
CA ARG A 156 -12.73 -19.01 2.33
C ARG A 156 -13.51 -20.25 2.82
N LYS A 157 -13.03 -20.91 3.90
CA LYS A 157 -13.71 -22.06 4.50
C LYS A 157 -15.05 -21.65 5.11
N LEU A 158 -15.07 -20.52 5.82
CA LEU A 158 -16.31 -19.98 6.42
C LEU A 158 -17.36 -19.69 5.34
N GLU A 159 -16.95 -19.07 4.23
CA GLU A 159 -17.87 -18.75 3.14
C GLU A 159 -18.45 -20.02 2.49
N LYS A 160 -17.60 -21.03 2.22
CA LYS A 160 -18.10 -22.34 1.74
C LYS A 160 -19.10 -22.99 2.70
N LEU A 161 -18.86 -22.92 4.00
CA LEU A 161 -19.78 -23.46 5.00
C LEU A 161 -21.10 -22.69 5.05
N LYS A 162 -21.08 -21.37 4.89
CA LYS A 162 -22.31 -20.56 4.77
C LYS A 162 -23.14 -20.95 3.56
N ILE A 163 -22.48 -21.12 2.38
CA ILE A 163 -23.16 -21.56 1.15
C ILE A 163 -23.78 -22.95 1.35
N LEU A 164 -23.02 -23.88 1.93
CA LEU A 164 -23.53 -25.24 2.21
C LEU A 164 -24.72 -25.20 3.17
N LYS A 165 -24.63 -24.44 4.27
CA LYS A 165 -25.74 -24.25 5.22
C LYS A 165 -26.98 -23.74 4.51
N LYS A 166 -26.85 -22.72 3.65
CA LYS A 166 -27.95 -22.14 2.88
C LYS A 166 -28.61 -23.21 1.97
N ALA A 167 -27.81 -23.95 1.20
CA ALA A 167 -28.30 -25.01 0.31
C ALA A 167 -29.00 -26.13 1.06
N CYS A 168 -28.52 -26.54 2.25
CA CYS A 168 -29.18 -27.53 3.09
C CYS A 168 -30.53 -27.02 3.60
N LEU A 169 -30.60 -25.78 4.08
CA LEU A 169 -31.85 -25.18 4.56
C LEU A 169 -32.90 -25.10 3.44
N GLU A 170 -32.49 -24.65 2.24
CA GLU A 170 -33.38 -24.60 1.07
C GLU A 170 -33.96 -25.98 0.70
N LYS A 171 -33.18 -27.05 0.86
CA LYS A 171 -33.66 -28.42 0.60
C LYS A 171 -34.51 -29.04 1.70
N MET A 172 -34.36 -28.56 2.92
CA MET A 172 -35.09 -29.13 4.09
C MET A 172 -36.45 -28.49 4.28
N PHE A 173 -36.69 -27.31 3.78
CA PHE A 173 -37.92 -26.53 3.97
C PHE A 173 -38.69 -26.24 2.69
N VAL A 174 -38.46 -27.03 1.64
CA VAL A 174 -39.26 -27.02 0.40
C VAL A 174 -40.42 -27.98 0.51
#